data_096736eee49c55962bb8387141184c3e
#
_entry.id   096736eee49c55962bb8387141184c3e
#
_cell.length_a   1.000
_cell.length_b   1.000
_cell.length_c   1.000
_cell.angle_alpha   90.00
_cell.angle_beta   90.00
_cell.angle_gamma   90.00
#
_symmetry.space_group_name_H-M   'P 1'
#
loop_
_entity.id
_entity.type
_entity.pdbx_description
1 polymer ?
#
loop_
_entity_poly.entity_id
_entity_poly.type
_entity_poly.pdbx_seq_one_letter_code
_entity_poly.pdbx_strand_id
1 'polypeptide(L)'
;LSFFTQAERHEALHLMDRFGVAQTALQRAETLSGGQQQRVAICRAMMQQPKFILADEPIASLDPLNARLVMEALQKINYEEKITVICNLHTLDTARTYCDRVIGMRAGEKVFDDVPAALTDAMAREIYGAEAEEAFEGSITSISLGGTTSAAQLEPVAAIAGAQ
;
A
#
# COMPACT_ATOMS: atom_id res chain seq x y z
N LEU A 1 19.84 27.72 -11.85
CA LEU A 1 19.99 27.45 -10.42
C LEU A 1 19.58 26.00 -10.16
N SER A 2 20.56 25.16 -9.81
CA SER A 2 20.27 23.76 -9.40
C SER A 2 19.96 23.77 -7.92
N PHE A 3 18.72 23.47 -7.56
CA PHE A 3 18.28 23.40 -6.17
C PHE A 3 18.77 22.14 -5.44
N PHE A 4 19.31 21.13 -6.17
CA PHE A 4 19.75 19.85 -5.63
C PHE A 4 21.24 19.63 -5.91
N THR A 5 21.97 19.12 -4.93
CA THR A 5 23.35 18.71 -5.06
C THR A 5 23.49 17.52 -6.00
N GLN A 6 24.70 17.25 -6.46
CA GLN A 6 24.98 16.06 -7.28
C GLN A 6 24.76 14.77 -6.49
N ALA A 7 25.08 14.76 -5.20
CA ALA A 7 24.85 13.61 -4.31
C ALA A 7 23.36 13.29 -4.17
N GLU A 8 22.51 14.31 -3.92
CA GLU A 8 21.07 14.13 -3.82
C GLU A 8 20.44 13.61 -5.11
N ARG A 9 20.93 14.06 -6.26
CA ARG A 9 20.48 13.55 -7.56
C ARG A 9 20.87 12.09 -7.78
N HIS A 10 22.09 11.73 -7.39
CA HIS A 10 22.57 10.37 -7.49
C HIS A 10 21.74 9.43 -6.61
N GLU A 11 21.48 9.84 -5.35
CA GLU A 11 20.65 9.10 -4.42
C GLU A 11 19.20 8.93 -4.94
N ALA A 12 18.62 10.02 -5.46
CA ALA A 12 17.29 9.95 -6.04
C ALA A 12 17.22 8.96 -7.22
N LEU A 13 18.20 8.98 -8.13
CA LEU A 13 18.27 8.05 -9.24
C LEU A 13 18.46 6.60 -8.79
N HIS A 14 19.30 6.38 -7.76
CA HIS A 14 19.48 5.07 -7.16
C HIS A 14 18.18 4.51 -6.57
N LEU A 15 17.43 5.34 -5.83
CA LEU A 15 16.11 4.97 -5.31
C LEU A 15 15.12 4.68 -6.45
N MET A 16 15.10 5.51 -7.49
CA MET A 16 14.23 5.30 -8.64
C MET A 16 14.56 4.02 -9.39
N ASP A 17 15.83 3.67 -9.51
CA ASP A 17 16.27 2.39 -10.10
C ASP A 17 15.82 1.21 -9.24
N ARG A 18 16.05 1.29 -7.94
CA ARG A 18 15.65 0.27 -6.96
C ARG A 18 14.16 -0.05 -6.99
N PHE A 19 13.30 0.96 -7.25
CA PHE A 19 11.85 0.81 -7.34
C PHE A 19 11.32 0.74 -8.78
N GLY A 20 12.20 0.55 -9.77
CA GLY A 20 11.85 0.28 -11.16
C GLY A 20 11.17 1.46 -11.89
N VAL A 21 11.57 2.69 -11.56
CA VAL A 21 11.04 3.92 -12.18
C VAL A 21 12.15 4.88 -12.68
N ALA A 22 13.41 4.42 -12.76
CA ALA A 22 14.52 5.26 -13.20
C ALA A 22 14.31 5.87 -14.60
N GLN A 23 13.66 5.14 -15.51
CA GLN A 23 13.32 5.62 -16.86
C GLN A 23 12.39 6.83 -16.88
N THR A 24 11.74 7.13 -15.76
CA THR A 24 10.83 8.28 -15.63
C THR A 24 11.49 9.52 -15.04
N ALA A 25 12.79 9.47 -14.70
CA ALA A 25 13.49 10.51 -13.93
C ALA A 25 13.43 11.92 -14.54
N LEU A 26 13.30 12.03 -15.86
CA LEU A 26 13.21 13.31 -16.56
C LEU A 26 11.78 13.64 -17.04
N GLN A 27 10.80 12.82 -16.68
CA GLN A 27 9.41 13.03 -17.02
C GLN A 27 8.71 13.87 -15.96
N ARG A 28 7.65 14.56 -16.36
CA ARG A 28 6.79 15.29 -15.42
C ARG A 28 5.90 14.29 -14.66
N ALA A 29 5.75 14.46 -13.35
CA ALA A 29 4.99 13.55 -12.52
C ALA A 29 3.54 13.33 -13.02
N GLU A 30 2.91 14.35 -13.55
CA GLU A 30 1.55 14.31 -14.12
C GLU A 30 1.40 13.41 -15.36
N THR A 31 2.50 13.09 -16.04
CA THR A 31 2.50 12.23 -17.24
C THR A 31 2.75 10.74 -16.91
N LEU A 32 3.03 10.44 -15.65
CA LEU A 32 3.29 9.07 -15.19
C LEU A 32 1.99 8.30 -14.99
N SER A 33 2.05 6.97 -15.17
CA SER A 33 0.95 6.10 -14.76
C SER A 33 0.75 6.13 -13.24
N GLY A 34 -0.44 5.80 -12.75
CA GLY A 34 -0.74 5.79 -11.31
C GLY A 34 0.28 4.97 -10.50
N GLY A 35 0.63 3.76 -10.96
CA GLY A 35 1.63 2.94 -10.29
C GLY A 35 3.05 3.52 -10.34
N GLN A 36 3.41 4.23 -11.42
CA GLN A 36 4.68 4.97 -11.48
C GLN A 36 4.67 6.16 -10.51
N GLN A 37 3.56 6.90 -10.44
CA GLN A 37 3.41 8.01 -9.49
C GLN A 37 3.57 7.54 -8.05
N GLN A 38 2.94 6.43 -7.67
CA GLN A 38 3.06 5.86 -6.33
C GLN A 38 4.50 5.45 -6.01
N ARG A 39 5.20 4.77 -6.92
CA ARG A 39 6.61 4.41 -6.69
C ARG A 39 7.53 5.63 -6.64
N VAL A 40 7.28 6.67 -7.43
CA VAL A 40 8.01 7.96 -7.31
C VAL A 40 7.70 8.64 -5.97
N ALA A 41 6.46 8.57 -5.48
CA ALA A 41 6.11 9.07 -4.15
C ALA A 41 6.86 8.32 -3.03
N ILE A 42 7.04 7.01 -3.15
CA ILE A 42 7.87 6.21 -2.25
C ILE A 42 9.33 6.68 -2.31
N CYS A 43 9.92 6.84 -3.50
CA CYS A 43 11.28 7.38 -3.64
C CYS A 43 11.43 8.73 -2.95
N ARG A 44 10.46 9.63 -3.11
CA ARG A 44 10.44 10.95 -2.47
C ARG A 44 10.39 10.84 -0.93
N ALA A 45 9.60 9.92 -0.40
CA ALA A 45 9.55 9.66 1.04
C ALA A 45 10.90 9.14 1.55
N MET A 46 11.53 8.20 0.83
CA MET A 46 12.82 7.63 1.19
C MET A 46 13.96 8.66 1.18
N MET A 47 13.94 9.63 0.26
CA MET A 47 14.90 10.75 0.26
C MET A 47 14.91 11.56 1.57
N GLN A 48 13.84 11.49 2.36
CA GLN A 48 13.75 12.16 3.66
C GLN A 48 14.32 11.33 4.82
N GLN A 49 14.85 10.15 4.54
CA GLN A 49 15.40 9.21 5.55
C GLN A 49 14.39 8.96 6.68
N PRO A 50 13.17 8.50 6.37
CA PRO A 50 12.09 8.38 7.34
C PRO A 50 12.39 7.29 8.36
N LYS A 51 11.90 7.47 9.60
CA LYS A 51 11.92 6.42 10.63
C LYS A 51 10.72 5.48 10.50
N PHE A 52 9.63 5.93 9.90
CA PHE A 52 8.44 5.17 9.55
C PHE A 52 7.74 5.80 8.34
N ILE A 53 6.96 5.01 7.63
CA ILE A 53 6.18 5.45 6.47
C ILE A 53 4.70 5.23 6.78
N LEU A 54 3.89 6.26 6.52
CA LEU A 54 2.43 6.17 6.50
C LEU A 54 1.98 6.17 5.05
N ALA A 55 1.36 5.08 4.62
CA ALA A 55 0.86 4.90 3.26
C ALA A 55 -0.67 4.79 3.31
N ASP A 56 -1.33 5.88 2.95
CA ASP A 56 -2.78 5.94 2.91
C ASP A 56 -3.26 5.48 1.53
N GLU A 57 -3.98 4.38 1.50
CA GLU A 57 -4.48 3.73 0.29
C GLU A 57 -3.46 3.61 -0.86
N PRO A 58 -2.27 3.06 -0.62
CA PRO A 58 -1.15 3.15 -1.58
C PRO A 58 -1.42 2.46 -2.92
N ILE A 59 -2.45 1.63 -2.99
CA ILE A 59 -2.81 0.84 -4.18
C ILE A 59 -4.20 1.18 -4.73
N ALA A 60 -4.88 2.21 -4.19
CA ALA A 60 -6.19 2.62 -4.67
C ALA A 60 -6.16 2.94 -6.18
N SER A 61 -7.14 2.46 -6.90
CA SER A 61 -7.30 2.68 -8.35
C SER A 61 -6.15 2.19 -9.23
N LEU A 62 -5.30 1.30 -8.73
CA LEU A 62 -4.26 0.65 -9.51
C LEU A 62 -4.75 -0.69 -10.08
N ASP A 63 -4.26 -1.03 -11.28
CA ASP A 63 -4.40 -2.39 -11.78
C ASP A 63 -3.61 -3.40 -10.91
N PRO A 64 -3.94 -4.70 -10.95
CA PRO A 64 -3.35 -5.70 -10.06
C PRO A 64 -1.82 -5.78 -10.15
N LEU A 65 -1.24 -5.57 -11.33
CA LEU A 65 0.21 -5.62 -11.49
C LEU A 65 0.89 -4.43 -10.80
N ASN A 66 0.38 -3.22 -11.00
CA ASN A 66 0.93 -2.02 -10.37
C ASN A 66 0.67 -2.02 -8.85
N ALA A 67 -0.49 -2.48 -8.39
CA ALA A 67 -0.77 -2.66 -6.97
C ALA A 67 0.25 -3.59 -6.31
N ARG A 68 0.55 -4.74 -6.93
CA ARG A 68 1.58 -5.67 -6.46
C ARG A 68 2.96 -5.01 -6.37
N LEU A 69 3.40 -4.30 -7.42
CA LEU A 69 4.70 -3.64 -7.45
C LEU A 69 4.84 -2.56 -6.35
N VAL A 70 3.78 -1.85 -6.03
CA VAL A 70 3.76 -0.86 -4.93
C VAL A 70 3.87 -1.56 -3.58
N MET A 71 3.10 -2.62 -3.34
CA MET A 71 3.16 -3.37 -2.08
C MET A 71 4.51 -4.07 -1.88
N GLU A 72 5.07 -4.67 -2.92
CA GLU A 72 6.42 -5.25 -2.90
C GLU A 72 7.49 -4.19 -2.58
N ALA A 73 7.35 -2.98 -3.11
CA ALA A 73 8.26 -1.88 -2.79
C ALA A 73 8.20 -1.48 -1.31
N LEU A 74 7.00 -1.36 -0.73
CA LEU A 74 6.80 -1.06 0.68
C LEU A 74 7.32 -2.18 1.59
N GLN A 75 7.06 -3.43 1.24
CA GLN A 75 7.56 -4.60 1.96
C GLN A 75 9.10 -4.67 1.92
N LYS A 76 9.71 -4.39 0.77
CA LYS A 76 11.16 -4.33 0.61
C LYS A 76 11.79 -3.26 1.51
N ILE A 77 11.20 -2.07 1.61
CA ILE A 77 11.64 -1.01 2.53
C ILE A 77 11.59 -1.51 3.97
N ASN A 78 10.46 -2.09 4.39
CA ASN A 78 10.33 -2.62 5.74
C ASN A 78 11.39 -3.69 6.03
N TYR A 79 11.57 -4.65 5.14
CA TYR A 79 12.44 -5.79 5.36
C TYR A 79 13.94 -5.43 5.29
N GLU A 80 14.36 -4.63 4.32
CA GLU A 80 15.76 -4.29 4.08
C GLU A 80 16.24 -3.13 4.95
N GLU A 81 15.42 -2.06 5.07
CA GLU A 81 15.78 -0.84 5.79
C GLU A 81 15.35 -0.85 7.27
N LYS A 82 14.55 -1.86 7.66
CA LYS A 82 13.95 -1.92 9.01
C LYS A 82 13.10 -0.70 9.36
N ILE A 83 12.51 -0.08 8.36
CA ILE A 83 11.58 1.04 8.52
C ILE A 83 10.17 0.47 8.70
N THR A 84 9.48 0.89 9.76
CA THR A 84 8.07 0.53 9.97
C THR A 84 7.20 1.17 8.90
N VAL A 85 6.36 0.37 8.24
CA VAL A 85 5.39 0.84 7.24
C VAL A 85 3.99 0.58 7.78
N ILE A 86 3.18 1.62 7.81
CA ILE A 86 1.77 1.56 8.19
C ILE A 86 0.94 1.89 6.96
N CYS A 87 0.08 0.95 6.53
CA CYS A 87 -0.77 1.11 5.36
C CYS A 87 -2.24 1.06 5.74
N ASN A 88 -3.05 1.97 5.20
CA ASN A 88 -4.49 1.76 5.09
C ASN A 88 -4.78 0.89 3.87
N LEU A 89 -5.49 -0.21 4.08
CA LEU A 89 -5.85 -1.16 3.02
C LEU A 89 -7.33 -1.51 3.12
N HIS A 90 -7.99 -1.61 1.96
CA HIS A 90 -9.41 -1.98 1.87
C HIS A 90 -9.64 -3.46 1.55
N THR A 91 -8.58 -4.20 1.21
CA THR A 91 -8.67 -5.61 0.83
C THR A 91 -7.94 -6.49 1.83
N LEU A 92 -8.64 -7.48 2.35
CA LEU A 92 -8.11 -8.45 3.32
C LEU A 92 -6.98 -9.29 2.73
N ASP A 93 -7.08 -9.67 1.47
CA ASP A 93 -6.08 -10.50 0.81
C ASP A 93 -4.74 -9.77 0.69
N THR A 94 -4.76 -8.46 0.43
CA THR A 94 -3.56 -7.64 0.44
C THR A 94 -2.95 -7.57 1.85
N ALA A 95 -3.78 -7.34 2.88
CA ALA A 95 -3.30 -7.31 4.26
C ALA A 95 -2.71 -8.67 4.68
N ARG A 96 -3.36 -9.78 4.32
CA ARG A 96 -2.87 -11.15 4.60
C ARG A 96 -1.56 -11.46 3.88
N THR A 97 -1.37 -10.92 2.68
CA THR A 97 -0.21 -11.24 1.83
C THR A 97 1.03 -10.42 2.18
N TYR A 98 0.87 -9.16 2.55
CA TYR A 98 1.98 -8.21 2.62
C TYR A 98 2.28 -7.68 4.02
N CYS A 99 1.41 -7.92 5.02
CA CYS A 99 1.57 -7.34 6.34
C CYS A 99 1.99 -8.39 7.37
N ASP A 100 2.78 -7.99 8.36
CA ASP A 100 3.19 -8.84 9.48
C ASP A 100 2.21 -8.73 10.66
N ARG A 101 1.48 -7.62 10.72
CA ARG A 101 0.46 -7.33 11.74
C ARG A 101 -0.70 -6.59 11.10
N VAL A 102 -1.91 -6.95 11.48
CA VAL A 102 -3.14 -6.31 11.00
C VAL A 102 -3.88 -5.70 12.19
N ILE A 103 -4.31 -4.45 12.03
CA ILE A 103 -5.17 -3.77 12.97
C ILE A 103 -6.49 -3.50 12.27
N GLY A 104 -7.58 -4.07 12.77
CA GLY A 104 -8.94 -3.82 12.29
C GLY A 104 -9.58 -2.71 13.11
N MET A 105 -10.13 -1.72 12.42
CA MET A 105 -10.84 -0.59 13.03
C MET A 105 -12.31 -0.63 12.61
N ARG A 106 -13.20 -0.33 13.55
CA ARG A 106 -14.65 -0.22 13.31
C ARG A 106 -15.23 0.90 14.16
N ALA A 107 -15.91 1.84 13.55
CA ALA A 107 -16.53 2.98 14.24
C ALA A 107 -15.58 3.73 15.20
N GLY A 108 -14.30 3.87 14.80
CA GLY A 108 -13.27 4.53 15.61
C GLY A 108 -12.66 3.68 16.72
N GLU A 109 -13.08 2.42 16.86
CA GLU A 109 -12.56 1.48 17.86
C GLU A 109 -11.67 0.41 17.22
N LYS A 110 -10.63 -0.02 17.94
CA LYS A 110 -9.80 -1.13 17.54
C LYS A 110 -10.49 -2.45 17.92
N VAL A 111 -10.95 -3.20 16.91
CA VAL A 111 -11.67 -4.46 17.09
C VAL A 111 -10.82 -5.70 16.79
N PHE A 112 -9.69 -5.52 16.09
CA PHE A 112 -8.74 -6.59 15.81
C PHE A 112 -7.30 -6.07 15.91
N ASP A 113 -6.37 -6.89 16.39
CA ASP A 113 -4.95 -6.54 16.46
C ASP A 113 -4.14 -7.83 16.64
N ASP A 114 -3.70 -8.44 15.53
CA ASP A 114 -2.96 -9.70 15.55
C ASP A 114 -2.21 -9.92 14.22
N VAL A 115 -1.53 -11.07 14.12
CA VAL A 115 -0.90 -11.53 12.87
C VAL A 115 -1.95 -11.80 11.78
N PRO A 116 -1.59 -11.65 10.48
CA PRO A 116 -2.52 -11.87 9.37
C PRO A 116 -3.20 -13.23 9.37
N ALA A 117 -2.52 -14.27 9.85
CA ALA A 117 -3.06 -15.63 9.92
C ALA A 117 -4.25 -15.77 10.91
N ALA A 118 -4.34 -14.89 11.91
CA ALA A 118 -5.46 -14.85 12.85
C ALA A 118 -6.69 -14.13 12.27
N LEU A 119 -6.55 -13.40 11.17
CA LEU A 119 -7.64 -12.69 10.50
C LEU A 119 -8.50 -13.68 9.70
N THR A 120 -9.41 -14.33 10.40
CA THR A 120 -10.38 -15.26 9.80
C THR A 120 -11.51 -14.49 9.09
N ASP A 121 -12.25 -15.19 8.21
CA ASP A 121 -13.40 -14.59 7.54
C ASP A 121 -14.52 -14.19 8.52
N ALA A 122 -14.63 -14.88 9.65
CA ALA A 122 -15.56 -14.51 10.72
C ALA A 122 -15.16 -13.17 11.37
N MET A 123 -13.88 -12.96 11.67
CA MET A 123 -13.36 -11.70 12.19
C MET A 123 -13.45 -10.56 11.17
N ALA A 124 -13.22 -10.87 9.90
CA ALA A 124 -13.41 -9.90 8.84
C ALA A 124 -14.86 -9.41 8.74
N ARG A 125 -15.85 -10.31 8.88
CA ARG A 125 -17.28 -9.94 8.98
C ARG A 125 -17.57 -9.09 10.21
N GLU A 126 -16.89 -9.31 11.31
CA GLU A 126 -17.02 -8.48 12.51
C GLU A 126 -16.46 -7.07 12.28
N ILE A 127 -15.32 -6.94 11.59
CA ILE A 127 -14.70 -5.65 11.26
C ILE A 127 -15.59 -4.84 10.31
N TYR A 128 -16.02 -5.45 9.22
CA TYR A 128 -16.80 -4.78 8.15
C TYR A 128 -18.32 -4.76 8.42
N GLY A 129 -18.83 -5.51 9.39
CA GLY A 129 -20.25 -5.60 9.70
C GLY A 129 -21.05 -6.37 8.64
N ALA A 130 -22.36 -6.05 8.53
CA ALA A 130 -23.26 -6.71 7.57
C ALA A 130 -22.92 -6.41 6.08
N GLU A 131 -22.16 -5.36 5.83
CA GLU A 131 -21.66 -4.97 4.49
C GLU A 131 -20.52 -5.89 4.01
N ALA A 132 -20.01 -6.76 4.89
CA ALA A 132 -18.94 -7.70 4.55
C ALA A 132 -19.32 -8.68 3.42
N GLU A 133 -20.58 -9.05 3.28
CA GLU A 133 -21.02 -10.01 2.24
C GLU A 133 -20.81 -9.43 0.84
N GLU A 134 -21.10 -8.15 0.62
CA GLU A 134 -20.84 -7.47 -0.66
C GLU A 134 -19.34 -7.29 -0.93
N ALA A 135 -18.53 -7.00 0.10
CA ALA A 135 -17.08 -6.85 -0.02
C ALA A 135 -16.39 -8.20 -0.30
N PHE A 136 -16.91 -9.31 0.26
CA PHE A 136 -16.39 -10.66 0.00
C PHE A 136 -16.76 -11.17 -1.38
N GLU A 137 -18.00 -10.96 -1.84
CA GLU A 137 -18.42 -11.34 -3.19
C GLU A 137 -17.68 -10.51 -4.26
N GLY A 138 -17.39 -9.23 -4.00
CA GLY A 138 -16.59 -8.37 -4.85
C GLY A 138 -15.12 -8.82 -4.99
N SER A 139 -14.52 -9.37 -3.94
CA SER A 139 -13.13 -9.89 -3.97
C SER A 139 -13.01 -11.18 -4.77
N ILE A 140 -14.02 -12.05 -4.71
CA ILE A 140 -14.05 -13.32 -5.46
C ILE A 140 -14.37 -13.06 -6.93
N THR A 141 -15.17 -12.04 -7.25
CA THR A 141 -15.58 -11.73 -8.62
C THR A 141 -14.57 -10.89 -9.40
N SER A 142 -13.63 -10.19 -8.73
CA SER A 142 -12.58 -9.42 -9.41
C SER A 142 -11.49 -10.29 -10.07
N ILE A 143 -11.51 -11.60 -9.84
CA ILE A 143 -10.75 -12.58 -10.64
C ILE A 143 -11.52 -12.98 -11.92
N SER A 144 -12.81 -12.65 -12.05
CA SER A 144 -13.63 -12.92 -13.21
C SER A 144 -14.43 -11.68 -13.63
N LEU A 145 -13.97 -11.04 -14.72
CA LEU A 145 -14.73 -10.13 -15.60
C LEU A 145 -15.14 -8.77 -15.02
N GLY A 146 -14.60 -7.73 -15.67
CA GLY A 146 -14.92 -6.32 -15.48
C GLY A 146 -16.42 -6.00 -15.33
N GLY A 147 -16.74 -5.28 -14.25
CA GLY A 147 -18.05 -4.71 -14.01
C GLY A 147 -17.95 -3.61 -12.97
N THR A 148 -18.29 -2.41 -13.38
CA THR A 148 -18.41 -1.19 -12.56
C THR A 148 -19.40 -1.40 -11.42
N THR A 149 -18.96 -1.19 -10.17
CA THR A 149 -19.88 -0.98 -9.05
C THR A 149 -19.35 0.09 -8.12
N SER A 150 -20.24 1.00 -7.77
CA SER A 150 -20.10 2.19 -6.93
C SER A 150 -19.41 1.88 -5.59
N ALA A 151 -18.43 2.71 -5.26
CA ALA A 151 -17.74 2.70 -3.97
C ALA A 151 -18.72 3.11 -2.84
N ALA A 152 -19.24 2.13 -2.11
CA ALA A 152 -19.78 2.37 -0.78
C ALA A 152 -18.58 2.54 0.18
N GLN A 153 -18.67 3.51 1.07
CA GLN A 153 -17.62 3.86 2.04
C GLN A 153 -17.42 2.73 3.05
N LEU A 154 -16.49 1.82 2.76
CA LEU A 154 -15.99 0.86 3.72
C LEU A 154 -14.94 1.55 4.61
N GLU A 155 -15.04 1.40 5.93
CA GLU A 155 -14.01 1.91 6.83
C GLU A 155 -12.71 1.12 6.65
N PRO A 156 -11.54 1.79 6.59
CA PRO A 156 -10.28 1.16 6.23
C PRO A 156 -9.77 0.20 7.31
N VAL A 157 -9.21 -0.92 6.88
CA VAL A 157 -8.37 -1.79 7.71
C VAL A 157 -6.97 -1.20 7.70
N ALA A 158 -6.45 -0.84 8.87
CA ALA A 158 -5.07 -0.39 9.01
C ALA A 158 -4.15 -1.60 9.19
N ALA A 159 -3.16 -1.73 8.32
CA ALA A 159 -2.17 -2.79 8.39
C ALA A 159 -0.80 -2.22 8.75
N ILE A 160 -0.10 -2.84 9.69
CA ILE A 160 1.22 -2.42 10.14
C ILE A 160 2.23 -3.52 9.82
N ALA A 161 3.20 -3.24 8.96
CA ALA A 161 4.37 -4.06 8.79
C ALA A 161 5.45 -3.56 9.76
N GLY A 162 5.84 -4.40 10.74
CA GLY A 162 6.84 -4.07 11.75
C GLY A 162 8.15 -4.81 11.48
N ALA A 163 9.30 -4.13 11.68
CA ALA A 163 10.59 -4.82 11.79
C ALA A 163 10.68 -5.49 13.16
N GLN A 164 11.07 -6.77 13.19
CA GLN A 164 11.52 -7.46 14.40
C GLN A 164 12.96 -7.07 14.73
#